data_a17e6057ea9fe2ae74cbc8afd700396f
#
_entry.id   a17e6057ea9fe2ae74cbc8afd700396f
#
_cell.length_a   1.000
_cell.length_b   1.000
_cell.length_c   1.000
_cell.angle_alpha   90.00
_cell.angle_beta   90.00
_cell.angle_gamma   90.00
#
_symmetry.space_group_name_H-M   'P 1'
#
loop_
_entity.id
_entity.type
_entity.pdbx_description
1 polymer ?
#
loop_
_entity_poly.entity_id
_entity_poly.type
_entity_poly.pdbx_seq_one_letter_code
_entity_poly.pdbx_strand_id
1 'polypeptide(L)'
;MNVTLAKSAGFCFGVKRAVDMVYEQVEQKDEKPIYTYGPIIHNEEVVNELSEKGVIVLAEDQDISQVTPGTVIIRSHGVGRNVMESLENAGFSIVDATCPFVQKIHKYVAKYSQEGYFLLIVGSASHPEVQGIVGWMTGCLLYTSPSPRDYAASRMPSSA
;
A
#
# COMPACT_ATOMS: atom_id res chain seq x y z
N MET A 1 -1.04 -30.08 -25.71
CA MET A 1 -0.25 -29.06 -25.01
C MET A 1 -0.37 -29.36 -23.52
N ASN A 2 0.74 -29.59 -22.81
CA ASN A 2 0.70 -29.83 -21.36
C ASN A 2 1.01 -28.54 -20.64
N VAL A 3 0.10 -28.08 -19.77
CA VAL A 3 0.28 -26.90 -18.93
C VAL A 3 0.47 -27.37 -17.49
N THR A 4 1.53 -26.93 -16.85
CA THR A 4 1.80 -27.24 -15.44
C THR A 4 1.79 -25.95 -14.65
N LEU A 5 0.92 -25.85 -13.65
CA LEU A 5 0.87 -24.72 -12.74
C LEU A 5 1.95 -24.88 -11.65
N ALA A 6 2.74 -23.84 -11.42
CA ALA A 6 3.71 -23.84 -10.34
C ALA A 6 3.01 -23.90 -8.97
N LYS A 7 3.60 -24.63 -8.00
CA LYS A 7 3.04 -24.75 -6.64
C LYS A 7 2.95 -23.41 -5.90
N SER A 8 3.80 -22.45 -6.27
CA SER A 8 3.86 -21.10 -5.72
C SER A 8 3.17 -20.04 -6.59
N ALA A 9 2.38 -20.46 -7.59
CA ALA A 9 1.63 -19.54 -8.43
C ALA A 9 0.56 -18.81 -7.60
N GLY A 10 0.43 -17.49 -7.84
CA GLY A 10 -0.55 -16.64 -7.17
C GLY A 10 0.08 -15.44 -6.48
N PHE A 11 -0.72 -14.76 -5.67
CA PHE A 11 -0.26 -13.61 -4.90
C PHE A 11 0.70 -14.00 -3.77
N CYS A 12 1.64 -13.11 -3.46
CA CYS A 12 2.45 -13.27 -2.25
C CYS A 12 1.56 -13.17 -0.99
N PHE A 13 2.06 -13.63 0.15
CA PHE A 13 1.34 -13.62 1.42
C PHE A 13 0.73 -12.24 1.77
N GLY A 14 1.51 -11.15 1.60
CA GLY A 14 1.05 -9.81 1.96
C GLY A 14 -0.11 -9.32 1.07
N VAL A 15 -0.03 -9.58 -0.23
CA VAL A 15 -1.08 -9.22 -1.20
C VAL A 15 -2.32 -10.08 -0.96
N LYS A 16 -2.16 -11.41 -0.81
CA LYS A 16 -3.30 -12.29 -0.52
C LYS A 16 -4.04 -11.85 0.74
N ARG A 17 -3.31 -11.61 1.83
CA ARG A 17 -3.89 -11.13 3.09
C ARG A 17 -4.67 -9.82 2.90
N ALA A 18 -4.14 -8.85 2.14
CA ALA A 18 -4.81 -7.58 1.93
C ALA A 18 -6.13 -7.75 1.17
N VAL A 19 -6.15 -8.60 0.15
CA VAL A 19 -7.36 -8.91 -0.61
C VAL A 19 -8.38 -9.66 0.26
N ASP A 20 -7.95 -10.67 1.00
CA ASP A 20 -8.81 -11.43 1.92
C ASP A 20 -9.48 -10.50 2.94
N MET A 21 -8.75 -9.53 3.50
CA MET A 21 -9.30 -8.55 4.45
C MET A 21 -10.38 -7.64 3.83
N VAL A 22 -10.27 -7.29 2.54
CA VAL A 22 -11.35 -6.55 1.86
C VAL A 22 -12.60 -7.42 1.73
N TYR A 23 -12.45 -8.68 1.32
CA TYR A 23 -13.59 -9.60 1.23
C TYR A 23 -14.27 -9.82 2.60
N GLU A 24 -13.49 -9.94 3.67
CA GLU A 24 -14.01 -10.04 5.03
C GLU A 24 -14.86 -8.83 5.40
N GLN A 25 -14.46 -7.61 5.03
CA GLN A 25 -15.26 -6.41 5.28
C GLN A 25 -16.54 -6.39 4.45
N VAL A 26 -16.47 -6.81 3.18
CA VAL A 26 -17.65 -6.91 2.30
C VAL A 26 -18.67 -7.92 2.85
N GLU A 27 -18.20 -9.05 3.39
CA GLU A 27 -19.05 -10.10 3.95
C GLU A 27 -19.75 -9.69 5.26
N GLN A 28 -19.14 -8.79 6.04
CA GLN A 28 -19.72 -8.29 7.29
C GLN A 28 -21.01 -7.46 7.09
N LYS A 29 -21.29 -7.02 5.85
CA LYS A 29 -22.51 -6.27 5.46
C LYS A 29 -22.83 -5.10 6.39
N ASP A 30 -21.79 -4.40 6.84
CA ASP A 30 -22.02 -3.16 7.57
C ASP A 30 -22.74 -2.16 6.64
N GLU A 31 -23.66 -1.35 7.19
CA GLU A 31 -24.37 -0.31 6.40
C GLU A 31 -23.43 0.83 5.96
N LYS A 32 -22.19 0.84 6.45
CA LYS A 32 -21.20 1.86 6.15
C LYS A 32 -20.52 1.61 4.81
N PRO A 33 -20.20 2.66 4.06
CA PRO A 33 -19.40 2.52 2.84
C PRO A 33 -18.04 1.88 3.13
N ILE A 34 -17.59 1.03 2.20
CA ILE A 34 -16.29 0.39 2.27
C ILE A 34 -15.39 1.01 1.21
N TYR A 35 -14.21 1.45 1.64
CA TYR A 35 -13.23 2.10 0.80
C TYR A 35 -11.90 1.36 0.82
N THR A 36 -11.13 1.49 -0.25
CA THR A 36 -9.69 1.22 -0.25
C THR A 36 -8.93 2.53 -0.49
N TYR A 37 -7.84 2.76 0.23
CA TYR A 37 -6.99 3.92 -0.01
C TYR A 37 -6.02 3.61 -1.16
N GLY A 38 -6.33 4.13 -2.34
CA GLY A 38 -5.77 3.66 -3.60
C GLY A 38 -6.22 2.22 -3.95
N PRO A 39 -5.84 1.69 -5.12
CA PRO A 39 -6.15 0.31 -5.48
C PRO A 39 -5.46 -0.66 -4.51
N ILE A 40 -6.21 -1.65 -4.02
CA ILE A 40 -5.71 -2.61 -3.01
C ILE A 40 -4.49 -3.39 -3.51
N ILE A 41 -4.47 -3.69 -4.81
CA ILE A 41 -3.38 -4.32 -5.55
C ILE A 41 -3.36 -3.80 -6.99
N HIS A 42 -2.24 -3.99 -7.69
CA HIS A 42 -2.10 -3.67 -9.11
C HIS A 42 -2.67 -4.80 -9.99
N ASN A 43 -3.96 -5.08 -9.87
CA ASN A 43 -4.70 -6.04 -10.68
C ASN A 43 -6.10 -5.50 -10.93
N GLU A 44 -6.35 -5.09 -12.17
CA GLU A 44 -7.62 -4.46 -12.56
C GLU A 44 -8.82 -5.40 -12.41
N GLU A 45 -8.66 -6.70 -12.65
CA GLU A 45 -9.75 -7.67 -12.50
C GLU A 45 -10.24 -7.74 -11.06
N VAL A 46 -9.31 -7.80 -10.10
CA VAL A 46 -9.65 -7.84 -8.67
C VAL A 46 -10.27 -6.50 -8.23
N VAL A 47 -9.72 -5.37 -8.68
CA VAL A 47 -10.27 -4.05 -8.35
C VAL A 47 -11.70 -3.90 -8.90
N ASN A 48 -11.95 -4.33 -10.13
CA ASN A 48 -13.28 -4.30 -10.74
C ASN A 48 -14.27 -5.21 -10.00
N GLU A 49 -13.87 -6.44 -9.67
CA GLU A 49 -14.70 -7.35 -8.88
C GLU A 49 -15.10 -6.77 -7.53
N LEU A 50 -14.15 -6.12 -6.82
CA LEU A 50 -14.43 -5.46 -5.56
C LEU A 50 -15.36 -4.25 -5.74
N SER A 51 -15.20 -3.49 -6.82
CA SER A 51 -16.11 -2.38 -7.16
C SER A 51 -17.53 -2.87 -7.42
N GLU A 52 -17.72 -4.00 -8.10
CA GLU A 52 -19.04 -4.63 -8.30
C GLU A 52 -19.69 -5.05 -6.97
N LYS A 53 -18.87 -5.34 -5.95
CA LYS A 53 -19.31 -5.65 -4.58
C LYS A 53 -19.53 -4.39 -3.71
N GLY A 54 -19.40 -3.20 -4.30
CA GLY A 54 -19.65 -1.92 -3.61
C GLY A 54 -18.42 -1.33 -2.91
N VAL A 55 -17.22 -1.85 -3.12
CA VAL A 55 -15.99 -1.25 -2.59
C VAL A 55 -15.58 -0.06 -3.48
N ILE A 56 -15.30 1.07 -2.85
CA ILE A 56 -14.95 2.32 -3.54
C ILE A 56 -13.46 2.59 -3.37
N VAL A 57 -12.76 2.88 -4.46
CA VAL A 57 -11.36 3.28 -4.43
C VAL A 57 -11.27 4.79 -4.18
N LEU A 58 -10.68 5.20 -3.07
CA LEU A 58 -10.32 6.60 -2.80
C LEU A 58 -9.01 6.92 -3.51
N ALA A 59 -8.98 7.98 -4.31
CA ALA A 59 -7.74 8.47 -4.88
C ALA A 59 -6.86 9.10 -3.79
N GLU A 60 -5.54 8.97 -3.94
CA GLU A 60 -4.59 9.44 -2.91
C GLU A 60 -4.55 10.97 -2.77
N ASP A 61 -4.96 11.68 -3.83
CA ASP A 61 -5.07 13.14 -3.90
C ASP A 61 -6.50 13.66 -3.61
N GLN A 62 -7.43 12.75 -3.32
CA GLN A 62 -8.82 13.11 -3.03
C GLN A 62 -8.95 13.81 -1.68
N ASP A 63 -9.72 14.89 -1.64
CA ASP A 63 -10.10 15.55 -0.38
C ASP A 63 -11.05 14.65 0.42
N ILE A 64 -10.50 13.96 1.42
CA ILE A 64 -11.25 13.03 2.29
C ILE A 64 -12.30 13.72 3.14
N SER A 65 -12.21 15.05 3.35
CA SER A 65 -13.21 15.81 4.11
C SER A 65 -14.58 15.87 3.43
N GLN A 66 -14.62 15.63 2.13
CA GLN A 66 -15.83 15.59 1.31
C GLN A 66 -16.43 14.18 1.16
N VAL A 67 -15.77 13.19 1.74
CA VAL A 67 -16.19 11.78 1.63
C VAL A 67 -16.97 11.39 2.88
N THR A 68 -18.10 10.71 2.71
CA THR A 68 -18.85 10.16 3.84
C THR A 68 -18.00 9.16 4.61
N PRO A 69 -17.78 9.33 5.92
CA PRO A 69 -16.98 8.39 6.71
C PRO A 69 -17.54 6.96 6.66
N GLY A 70 -16.64 6.01 6.54
CA GLY A 70 -16.94 4.58 6.46
C GLY A 70 -15.75 3.76 6.92
N THR A 71 -15.65 2.52 6.43
CA THR A 71 -14.48 1.67 6.66
C THR A 71 -13.49 1.85 5.51
N VAL A 72 -12.24 2.24 5.82
CA VAL A 72 -11.18 2.37 4.82
C VAL A 72 -10.10 1.30 5.05
N ILE A 73 -9.81 0.55 3.99
CA ILE A 73 -8.77 -0.50 4.01
C ILE A 73 -7.49 0.07 3.41
N ILE A 74 -6.42 0.03 4.19
CA ILE A 74 -5.08 0.42 3.74
C ILE A 74 -4.47 -0.72 2.94
N ARG A 75 -4.00 -0.43 1.74
CA ARG A 75 -3.36 -1.42 0.84
C ARG A 75 -2.09 -2.05 1.41
N SER A 76 -1.62 -3.14 0.79
CA SER A 76 -0.45 -3.89 1.25
C SER A 76 0.87 -3.10 1.31
N HIS A 77 1.02 -2.04 0.50
CA HIS A 77 2.18 -1.14 0.51
C HIS A 77 2.24 -0.22 1.75
N GLY A 78 1.13 -0.11 2.47
CA GLY A 78 0.99 0.85 3.56
C GLY A 78 0.90 2.30 3.09
N VAL A 79 0.76 3.18 4.05
CA VAL A 79 0.73 4.64 3.87
C VAL A 79 1.54 5.32 4.97
N GLY A 80 1.85 6.59 4.79
CA GLY A 80 2.52 7.40 5.81
C GLY A 80 1.62 7.66 7.03
N ARG A 81 2.24 8.01 8.15
CA ARG A 81 1.56 8.34 9.41
C ARG A 81 0.53 9.47 9.24
N ASN A 82 0.89 10.51 8.49
CA ASN A 82 0.00 11.65 8.22
C ASN A 82 -1.30 11.24 7.54
N VAL A 83 -1.27 10.24 6.65
CA VAL A 83 -2.46 9.71 5.99
C VAL A 83 -3.35 8.97 6.99
N MET A 84 -2.75 8.12 7.84
CA MET A 84 -3.49 7.43 8.90
C MET A 84 -4.20 8.42 9.83
N GLU A 85 -3.46 9.40 10.34
CA GLU A 85 -4.00 10.45 11.22
C GLU A 85 -5.11 11.28 10.53
N SER A 86 -4.95 11.59 9.25
CA SER A 86 -5.98 12.33 8.48
C SER A 86 -7.27 11.54 8.34
N LEU A 87 -7.18 10.24 8.04
CA LEU A 87 -8.35 9.35 7.93
C LEU A 87 -9.04 9.18 9.29
N GLU A 88 -8.29 8.98 10.36
CA GLU A 88 -8.83 8.90 11.73
C GLU A 88 -9.55 10.19 12.13
N ASN A 89 -8.92 11.36 11.90
CA ASN A 89 -9.50 12.67 12.19
C ASN A 89 -10.76 12.96 11.37
N ALA A 90 -10.86 12.43 10.15
CA ALA A 90 -12.05 12.51 9.32
C ALA A 90 -13.15 11.51 9.71
N GLY A 91 -12.93 10.68 10.73
CA GLY A 91 -13.94 9.77 11.29
C GLY A 91 -14.04 8.41 10.58
N PHE A 92 -13.08 8.04 9.76
CA PHE A 92 -13.04 6.71 9.14
C PHE A 92 -12.62 5.63 10.13
N SER A 93 -13.21 4.44 9.99
CA SER A 93 -12.73 3.22 10.64
C SER A 93 -11.62 2.62 9.78
N ILE A 94 -10.41 2.48 10.30
CA ILE A 94 -9.26 2.00 9.51
C ILE A 94 -9.05 0.50 9.70
N VAL A 95 -8.96 -0.22 8.59
CA VAL A 95 -8.51 -1.61 8.51
C VAL A 95 -7.13 -1.63 7.85
N ASP A 96 -6.09 -1.84 8.65
CA ASP A 96 -4.71 -1.82 8.15
C ASP A 96 -4.31 -3.17 7.54
N ALA A 97 -4.38 -3.27 6.21
CA ALA A 97 -3.93 -4.41 5.44
C ALA A 97 -2.47 -4.31 4.98
N THR A 98 -1.71 -3.35 5.49
CA THR A 98 -0.27 -3.23 5.22
C THR A 98 0.45 -4.56 5.47
N CYS A 99 1.27 -4.98 4.52
CA CYS A 99 2.06 -6.19 4.67
C CYS A 99 2.90 -6.15 5.96
N PRO A 100 2.91 -7.20 6.79
CA PRO A 100 3.67 -7.22 8.05
C PRO A 100 5.16 -6.92 7.88
N PHE A 101 5.75 -7.28 6.74
CA PHE A 101 7.13 -6.92 6.42
C PHE A 101 7.31 -5.42 6.23
N VAL A 102 6.37 -4.76 5.56
CA VAL A 102 6.36 -3.30 5.36
C VAL A 102 6.10 -2.59 6.69
N GLN A 103 5.15 -3.07 7.50
CA GLN A 103 4.92 -2.52 8.84
C GLN A 103 6.18 -2.58 9.72
N LYS A 104 6.98 -3.65 9.60
CA LYS A 104 8.25 -3.77 10.31
C LYS A 104 9.25 -2.69 9.85
N ILE A 105 9.30 -2.40 8.55
CA ILE A 105 10.13 -1.31 8.00
C ILE A 105 9.66 0.04 8.54
N HIS A 106 8.35 0.32 8.55
CA HIS A 106 7.78 1.53 9.12
C HIS A 106 8.20 1.74 10.57
N LYS A 107 8.14 0.69 11.39
CA LYS A 107 8.59 0.73 12.80
C LYS A 107 10.07 1.03 12.93
N TYR A 108 10.92 0.43 12.09
CA TYR A 108 12.35 0.70 12.11
C TYR A 108 12.66 2.14 11.70
N VAL A 109 12.05 2.59 10.61
CA VAL A 109 12.23 3.96 10.12
C VAL A 109 11.80 4.98 11.16
N ALA A 110 10.63 4.81 11.77
CA ALA A 110 10.15 5.69 12.84
C ALA A 110 11.10 5.71 14.04
N LYS A 111 11.56 4.53 14.49
CA LYS A 111 12.48 4.41 15.62
C LYS A 111 13.81 5.09 15.33
N TYR A 112 14.50 4.69 14.27
CA TYR A 112 15.86 5.17 14.02
C TYR A 112 15.91 6.65 13.60
N SER A 113 14.86 7.16 12.94
CA SER A 113 14.77 8.60 12.67
C SER A 113 14.61 9.42 13.96
N GLN A 114 13.86 8.93 14.95
CA GLN A 114 13.75 9.56 16.27
C GLN A 114 15.07 9.52 17.05
N GLU A 115 15.85 8.47 16.89
CA GLU A 115 17.18 8.34 17.50
C GLU A 115 18.26 9.16 16.78
N GLY A 116 17.91 9.90 15.72
CA GLY A 116 18.83 10.79 14.98
C GLY A 116 19.70 10.09 13.95
N TYR A 117 19.41 8.84 13.60
CA TYR A 117 20.14 8.14 12.55
C TYR A 117 19.81 8.73 11.18
N PHE A 118 20.82 8.79 10.33
CA PHE A 118 20.64 9.04 8.90
C PHE A 118 20.08 7.80 8.21
N LEU A 119 18.96 7.95 7.52
CA LEU A 119 18.29 6.85 6.82
C LEU A 119 18.47 7.02 5.31
N LEU A 120 19.09 6.02 4.69
CA LEU A 120 19.23 5.94 3.24
C LEU A 120 18.20 4.98 2.67
N ILE A 121 17.29 5.51 1.85
CA ILE A 121 16.29 4.72 1.14
C ILE A 121 16.69 4.65 -0.33
N VAL A 122 16.87 3.44 -0.85
CA VAL A 122 17.19 3.19 -2.27
C VAL A 122 15.93 2.70 -2.97
N GLY A 123 15.38 3.52 -3.87
CA GLY A 123 14.15 3.24 -4.59
C GLY A 123 13.61 4.44 -5.35
N SER A 124 12.47 4.27 -6.03
CA SER A 124 11.77 5.39 -6.67
C SER A 124 11.00 6.20 -5.65
N ALA A 125 11.23 7.52 -5.59
CA ALA A 125 10.51 8.41 -4.69
C ALA A 125 8.99 8.45 -4.95
N SER A 126 8.56 8.13 -6.18
CA SER A 126 7.14 8.06 -6.55
C SER A 126 6.49 6.71 -6.24
N HIS A 127 7.27 5.70 -5.82
CA HIS A 127 6.71 4.40 -5.50
C HIS A 127 5.89 4.46 -4.20
N PRO A 128 4.65 3.94 -4.16
CA PRO A 128 3.78 4.03 -3.00
C PRO A 128 4.37 3.50 -1.71
N GLU A 129 5.12 2.40 -1.76
CA GLU A 129 5.79 1.84 -0.58
C GLU A 129 6.87 2.78 -0.04
N VAL A 130 7.66 3.40 -0.94
CA VAL A 130 8.69 4.39 -0.54
C VAL A 130 8.02 5.61 0.10
N GLN A 131 6.95 6.11 -0.47
CA GLN A 131 6.17 7.22 0.10
C GLN A 131 5.62 6.86 1.48
N GLY A 132 5.07 5.66 1.63
CA GLY A 132 4.64 5.13 2.91
C GLY A 132 5.77 5.13 3.94
N ILE A 133 6.94 4.57 3.60
CA ILE A 133 8.12 4.52 4.49
C ILE A 133 8.57 5.93 4.90
N VAL A 134 8.70 6.84 3.93
CA VAL A 134 9.08 8.24 4.18
C VAL A 134 8.11 8.94 5.13
N GLY A 135 6.81 8.68 4.99
CA GLY A 135 5.79 9.26 5.86
C GLY A 135 5.87 8.82 7.34
N TRP A 136 6.70 7.84 7.67
CA TRP A 136 6.98 7.43 9.06
C TRP A 136 8.27 8.02 9.62
N MET A 137 9.04 8.76 8.82
CA MET A 137 10.26 9.42 9.28
C MET A 137 9.95 10.68 10.09
N THR A 138 10.76 10.93 11.10
CA THR A 138 10.72 12.15 11.92
C THR A 138 12.12 12.74 12.02
N GLY A 139 12.31 13.93 11.42
CA GLY A 139 13.50 14.77 11.66
C GLY A 139 14.81 14.36 11.00
N CYS A 140 14.85 13.37 10.11
CA CYS A 140 16.06 12.94 9.41
C CYS A 140 16.13 13.39 7.96
N LEU A 141 17.37 13.59 7.49
CA LEU A 141 17.63 13.84 6.09
C LEU A 141 17.40 12.55 5.30
N LEU A 142 16.48 12.59 4.34
CA LEU A 142 16.19 11.48 3.44
C LEU A 142 16.99 11.65 2.16
N TYR A 143 17.69 10.61 1.75
CA TYR A 143 18.21 10.49 0.40
C TYR A 143 17.54 9.29 -0.28
N THR A 144 16.88 9.52 -1.42
CA THR A 144 16.33 8.47 -2.28
C THR A 144 17.15 8.36 -3.54
N SER A 145 17.57 7.15 -3.88
CA SER A 145 18.26 6.85 -5.13
C SER A 145 17.47 5.78 -5.87
N PRO A 146 17.27 5.90 -7.18
CA PRO A 146 16.69 4.81 -7.97
C PRO A 146 17.57 3.58 -7.85
N SER A 147 16.93 2.42 -7.64
CA SER A 147 17.63 1.15 -7.65
C SER A 147 18.21 0.90 -9.04
N PRO A 148 19.44 0.39 -9.16
CA PRO A 148 19.97 -0.07 -10.44
C PRO A 148 19.05 -1.08 -11.16
N ARG A 149 18.22 -1.83 -10.43
CA ARG A 149 17.21 -2.72 -11.01
C ARG A 149 16.10 -1.97 -11.72
N ASP A 150 15.69 -0.83 -11.21
CA ASP A 150 14.61 -0.04 -11.79
C ASP A 150 15.08 0.69 -13.07
N TYR A 151 16.38 0.94 -13.18
CA TYR A 151 16.99 1.66 -14.31
C TYR A 151 17.61 0.76 -15.38
N ALA A 152 18.26 -0.33 -14.99
CA ALA A 152 19.08 -1.14 -15.89
C ALA A 152 18.27 -2.21 -16.63
N ALA A 153 17.23 -2.76 -16.01
CA ALA A 153 16.43 -3.82 -16.63
C ALA A 153 15.62 -3.36 -17.85
N SER A 154 15.35 -2.06 -17.97
CA SER A 154 14.60 -1.50 -19.10
C SER A 154 15.46 -1.01 -20.26
N ARG A 155 16.80 -1.04 -20.14
CA ARG A 155 17.72 -0.42 -21.10
C ARG A 155 18.92 -1.25 -21.52
N MET A 156 19.02 -2.52 -21.15
CA MET A 156 19.99 -3.39 -21.79
C MET A 156 19.51 -3.70 -23.21
N PRO A 157 20.18 -3.23 -24.26
CA PRO A 157 19.93 -3.77 -25.59
C PRO A 157 20.26 -5.26 -25.50
N SER A 158 19.34 -6.11 -25.98
CA SER A 158 19.64 -7.51 -26.24
C SER A 158 20.79 -7.53 -27.23
N SER A 159 21.99 -7.55 -26.72
CA SER A 159 23.13 -7.85 -27.55
C SER A 159 23.10 -9.32 -27.89
N ALA A 160 22.97 -9.54 -29.16
CA ALA A 160 23.00 -10.79 -29.90
C ALA A 160 23.90 -11.87 -29.32
#